data_1c28b84b8135f06e9bc7400b6b70ef47
#
_entry.id   1c28b84b8135f06e9bc7400b6b70ef47
#
_cell.length_a   1.000
_cell.length_b   1.000
_cell.length_c   1.000
_cell.angle_alpha   90.00
_cell.angle_beta   90.00
_cell.angle_gamma   90.00
#
_symmetry.space_group_name_H-M   'P 1'
#
loop_
_entity.id
_entity.type
_entity.pdbx_description
1 polymer ?
#
loop_
_entity_poly.entity_id
_entity_poly.type
_entity_poly.pdbx_seq_one_letter_code
_entity_poly.pdbx_strand_id
1 'polypeptide(L)'
;MILIDEPVWPAHGTLWGHVVSDRSLEELHAFARAAGLPARGFDHDHYDYPRARRDDLVAAGAALVDGTELVRRLVAAGLRVRPAQKTPSRAAAGDQLHAAWSALLPGHETLREELLRRWAEPHRRYHDTRHLASCLVALSALGCDDRLVHLAAWFHDAVYHGVPRQDEERSALLAEEHLTGVLGRGEVAEVARLVRLTASHDPEHDDDRGAHLVDADLSILGALPGRYHVYTRDVRWEYEHIDDDAFATGRAAVLRHLLALDPLYRTPIGAQLWGRQARANMAAELAALSG
;
A
#
# COMPACT_ATOMS: atom_id res chain seq x y z
N MET A 1 -18.68 18.19 2.93
CA MET A 1 -18.88 19.26 1.90
C MET A 1 -17.74 19.24 0.94
N ILE A 2 -18.02 19.40 -0.36
CA ILE A 2 -16.97 19.48 -1.39
C ILE A 2 -16.44 20.92 -1.47
N LEU A 3 -15.12 21.02 -1.50
CA LEU A 3 -14.39 22.29 -1.57
C LEU A 3 -13.45 22.29 -2.78
N ILE A 4 -13.29 23.45 -3.40
CA ILE A 4 -12.28 23.68 -4.44
C ILE A 4 -11.50 24.95 -4.13
N ASP A 5 -10.24 25.02 -4.56
CA ASP A 5 -9.44 26.25 -4.53
C ASP A 5 -9.30 26.87 -5.93
N GLU A 6 -8.79 28.10 -5.99
CA GLU A 6 -8.51 28.75 -7.28
C GLU A 6 -7.40 28.02 -8.02
N PRO A 7 -7.55 27.74 -9.33
CA PRO A 7 -6.52 27.12 -10.15
C PRO A 7 -5.33 28.05 -10.35
N VAL A 8 -4.25 27.78 -9.63
CA VAL A 8 -3.02 28.61 -9.64
C VAL A 8 -1.76 27.81 -10.02
N TRP A 9 -1.83 26.48 -10.07
CA TRP A 9 -0.68 25.61 -10.31
C TRP A 9 -0.47 25.37 -11.81
N PRO A 10 0.60 25.87 -12.45
CA PRO A 10 0.82 25.68 -13.89
C PRO A 10 1.31 24.26 -14.19
N ALA A 11 0.56 23.55 -15.04
CA ALA A 11 0.96 22.25 -15.60
C ALA A 11 0.20 22.00 -16.92
N HIS A 12 0.80 21.25 -17.84
CA HIS A 12 0.19 20.82 -19.11
C HIS A 12 -0.50 21.94 -19.90
N GLY A 13 0.07 23.13 -19.89
CA GLY A 13 -0.46 24.28 -20.66
C GLY A 13 -1.69 24.96 -20.05
N THR A 14 -2.08 24.63 -18.83
CA THR A 14 -3.17 25.28 -18.09
C THR A 14 -2.83 25.45 -16.61
N LEU A 15 -3.73 26.10 -15.86
CA LEU A 15 -3.67 26.18 -14.41
C LEU A 15 -4.56 25.11 -13.80
N TRP A 16 -4.10 24.53 -12.70
CA TRP A 16 -4.79 23.47 -11.97
C TRP A 16 -5.13 23.93 -10.55
N GLY A 17 -6.25 23.45 -10.05
CA GLY A 17 -6.71 23.56 -8.67
C GLY A 17 -7.10 22.20 -8.12
N HIS A 18 -7.51 22.16 -6.87
CA HIS A 18 -7.78 20.93 -6.13
C HIS A 18 -9.26 20.84 -5.75
N VAL A 19 -9.80 19.62 -5.75
CA VAL A 19 -11.12 19.27 -5.23
C VAL A 19 -10.93 18.34 -4.04
N VAL A 20 -11.49 18.68 -2.88
CA VAL A 20 -11.42 17.87 -1.66
C VAL A 20 -12.81 17.73 -1.02
N SER A 21 -12.93 16.77 -0.10
CA SER A 21 -14.05 16.73 0.85
C SER A 21 -13.53 17.02 2.27
N ASP A 22 -14.31 17.72 3.06
CA ASP A 22 -14.08 17.89 4.50
C ASP A 22 -14.84 16.89 5.37
N ARG A 23 -15.33 15.78 4.75
CA ARG A 23 -16.10 14.73 5.43
C ARG A 23 -15.55 13.34 5.20
N SER A 24 -15.48 12.91 3.94
CA SER A 24 -15.01 11.57 3.61
C SER A 24 -14.52 11.45 2.15
N LEU A 25 -13.76 10.40 1.86
CA LEU A 25 -13.34 10.08 0.50
C LEU A 25 -14.51 9.59 -0.35
N GLU A 26 -15.51 8.91 0.24
CA GLU A 26 -16.71 8.45 -0.46
C GLU A 26 -17.49 9.65 -1.03
N GLU A 27 -17.67 10.73 -0.23
CA GLU A 27 -18.28 11.97 -0.70
C GLU A 27 -17.47 12.59 -1.86
N LEU A 28 -16.12 12.61 -1.71
CA LEU A 28 -15.22 13.12 -2.75
C LEU A 28 -15.32 12.32 -4.04
N HIS A 29 -15.27 11.00 -3.96
CA HIS A 29 -15.34 10.12 -5.13
C HIS A 29 -16.73 10.15 -5.80
N ALA A 30 -17.81 10.22 -5.02
CA ALA A 30 -19.16 10.35 -5.55
C ALA A 30 -19.31 11.66 -6.33
N PHE A 31 -18.84 12.77 -5.76
CA PHE A 31 -18.84 14.06 -6.46
C PHE A 31 -17.97 14.03 -7.71
N ALA A 32 -16.75 13.50 -7.63
CA ALA A 32 -15.83 13.41 -8.77
C ALA A 32 -16.45 12.63 -9.94
N ARG A 33 -17.09 11.49 -9.66
CA ARG A 33 -17.81 10.70 -10.68
C ARG A 33 -18.96 11.50 -11.30
N ALA A 34 -19.81 12.12 -10.49
CA ALA A 34 -20.95 12.90 -10.96
C ALA A 34 -20.49 14.12 -11.80
N ALA A 35 -19.40 14.74 -11.41
CA ALA A 35 -18.81 15.86 -12.14
C ALA A 35 -17.94 15.43 -13.34
N GLY A 36 -17.76 14.12 -13.61
CA GLY A 36 -16.94 13.61 -14.71
C GLY A 36 -15.44 13.87 -14.56
N LEU A 37 -14.93 13.94 -13.33
CA LEU A 37 -13.49 13.95 -13.08
C LEU A 37 -12.93 12.54 -13.23
N PRO A 38 -11.80 12.37 -13.95
CA PRO A 38 -11.25 11.04 -14.17
C PRO A 38 -10.67 10.46 -12.88
N ALA A 39 -10.92 9.17 -12.62
CA ALA A 39 -10.42 8.47 -11.43
C ALA A 39 -8.89 8.55 -11.29
N ARG A 40 -8.15 8.60 -12.42
CA ARG A 40 -6.70 8.77 -12.45
C ARG A 40 -6.20 10.13 -11.91
N GLY A 41 -7.09 11.13 -11.82
CA GLY A 41 -6.77 12.45 -11.24
C GLY A 41 -6.80 12.47 -9.72
N PHE A 42 -7.13 11.35 -9.05
CA PHE A 42 -7.08 11.26 -7.61
C PHE A 42 -5.64 11.08 -7.10
N ASP A 43 -5.20 12.00 -6.24
CA ASP A 43 -3.88 11.95 -5.60
C ASP A 43 -4.01 11.89 -4.07
N HIS A 44 -4.34 10.71 -3.57
CA HIS A 44 -4.39 10.31 -2.15
C HIS A 44 -5.46 11.04 -1.30
N ASP A 45 -5.70 12.34 -1.46
CA ASP A 45 -6.63 13.11 -0.64
C ASP A 45 -7.41 14.18 -1.41
N HIS A 46 -7.15 14.29 -2.73
CA HIS A 46 -7.81 15.27 -3.60
C HIS A 46 -7.85 14.80 -5.04
N TYR A 47 -8.67 15.47 -5.85
CA TYR A 47 -8.59 15.44 -7.30
C TYR A 47 -8.03 16.74 -7.82
N ASP A 48 -7.16 16.66 -8.84
CA ASP A 48 -6.75 17.81 -9.61
C ASP A 48 -7.81 18.16 -10.66
N TYR A 49 -8.07 19.45 -10.86
CA TYR A 49 -8.96 19.91 -11.92
C TYR A 49 -8.36 21.08 -12.72
N PRO A 50 -8.52 21.11 -14.06
CA PRO A 50 -8.03 22.22 -14.87
C PRO A 50 -8.97 23.44 -14.76
N ARG A 51 -8.42 24.64 -14.93
CA ARG A 51 -9.13 25.94 -14.79
C ARG A 51 -10.46 25.99 -15.55
N ALA A 52 -10.52 25.38 -16.74
CA ALA A 52 -11.74 25.36 -17.55
C ALA A 52 -12.94 24.67 -16.88
N ARG A 53 -12.70 23.84 -15.84
CA ARG A 53 -13.75 23.11 -15.12
C ARG A 53 -14.25 23.80 -13.85
N ARG A 54 -13.63 24.93 -13.48
CA ARG A 54 -13.93 25.63 -12.20
C ARG A 54 -15.43 25.95 -12.03
N ASP A 55 -16.00 26.59 -13.02
CA ASP A 55 -17.38 27.06 -12.93
C ASP A 55 -18.38 25.89 -12.98
N ASP A 56 -18.08 24.83 -13.73
CA ASP A 56 -18.87 23.59 -13.75
C ASP A 56 -18.89 22.93 -12.36
N LEU A 57 -17.74 22.89 -11.67
CA LEU A 57 -17.63 22.29 -10.33
C LEU A 57 -18.38 23.12 -9.28
N VAL A 58 -18.33 24.45 -9.38
CA VAL A 58 -19.13 25.34 -8.51
C VAL A 58 -20.62 25.12 -8.79
N ALA A 59 -21.04 25.06 -10.06
CA ALA A 59 -22.43 24.78 -10.43
C ALA A 59 -22.90 23.40 -9.95
N ALA A 60 -22.00 22.42 -9.87
CA ALA A 60 -22.25 21.09 -9.30
C ALA A 60 -22.32 21.07 -7.76
N GLY A 61 -22.09 22.20 -7.09
CA GLY A 61 -22.23 22.36 -5.63
C GLY A 61 -20.92 22.37 -4.84
N ALA A 62 -19.76 22.46 -5.51
CA ALA A 62 -18.50 22.67 -4.81
C ALA A 62 -18.39 24.11 -4.29
N ALA A 63 -17.94 24.29 -3.05
CA ALA A 63 -17.68 25.59 -2.47
C ALA A 63 -16.25 26.05 -2.79
N LEU A 64 -16.13 27.23 -3.40
CA LEU A 64 -14.84 27.86 -3.64
C LEU A 64 -14.30 28.46 -2.34
N VAL A 65 -13.08 28.11 -1.97
CA VAL A 65 -12.37 28.61 -0.79
C VAL A 65 -10.94 28.95 -1.19
N ASP A 66 -10.21 29.66 -0.31
CA ASP A 66 -8.77 29.81 -0.50
C ASP A 66 -8.01 28.51 -0.15
N GLY A 67 -6.80 28.34 -0.73
CA GLY A 67 -6.02 27.11 -0.54
C GLY A 67 -5.66 26.83 0.91
N THR A 68 -5.51 27.86 1.76
CA THR A 68 -5.21 27.70 3.20
C THR A 68 -6.40 27.11 3.93
N GLU A 69 -7.59 27.64 3.67
CA GLU A 69 -8.85 27.12 4.22
C GLU A 69 -9.12 25.69 3.75
N LEU A 70 -8.89 25.38 2.46
CA LEU A 70 -9.03 24.05 1.91
C LEU A 70 -8.16 23.04 2.67
N VAL A 71 -6.85 23.34 2.82
CA VAL A 71 -5.92 22.46 3.54
C VAL A 71 -6.30 22.38 5.02
N ARG A 72 -6.71 23.46 5.67
CA ARG A 72 -7.13 23.48 7.07
C ARG A 72 -8.31 22.52 7.31
N ARG A 73 -9.32 22.57 6.44
CA ARG A 73 -10.52 21.70 6.54
C ARG A 73 -10.18 20.25 6.24
N LEU A 74 -9.33 20.00 5.25
CA LEU A 74 -8.86 18.64 4.92
C LEU A 74 -8.08 18.01 6.10
N VAL A 75 -7.24 18.80 6.79
CA VAL A 75 -6.53 18.37 8.01
C VAL A 75 -7.51 18.10 9.15
N ALA A 76 -8.48 19.00 9.37
CA ALA A 76 -9.48 18.85 10.43
C ALA A 76 -10.36 17.61 10.23
N ALA A 77 -10.64 17.24 8.97
CA ALA A 77 -11.35 16.01 8.62
C ALA A 77 -10.51 14.72 8.78
N GLY A 78 -9.21 14.83 9.07
CA GLY A 78 -8.31 13.67 9.18
C GLY A 78 -7.99 12.98 7.85
N LEU A 79 -8.29 13.64 6.72
CA LEU A 79 -8.14 13.08 5.38
C LEU A 79 -6.80 13.46 4.72
N ARG A 80 -6.09 14.46 5.26
CA ARG A 80 -4.84 14.95 4.67
C ARG A 80 -3.76 13.90 4.66
N VAL A 81 -3.26 13.55 3.48
CA VAL A 81 -2.08 12.68 3.28
C VAL A 81 -0.88 13.57 2.94
N ARG A 82 0.07 13.68 3.86
CA ARG A 82 1.28 14.49 3.64
C ARG A 82 2.21 13.81 2.63
N PRO A 83 3.10 14.54 1.92
CA PRO A 83 4.01 13.96 0.94
C PRO A 83 4.79 12.73 1.43
N ALA A 84 5.30 12.76 2.66
CA ALA A 84 6.01 11.62 3.27
C ALA A 84 5.12 10.39 3.57
N GLN A 85 3.78 10.55 3.52
CA GLN A 85 2.81 9.48 3.78
C GLN A 85 2.16 8.98 2.48
N LYS A 86 2.44 9.61 1.34
CA LYS A 86 2.00 9.14 0.02
C LYS A 86 2.77 7.89 -0.39
N THR A 87 2.22 7.16 -1.34
CA THR A 87 2.95 6.09 -2.01
C THR A 87 4.20 6.68 -2.69
N PRO A 88 5.40 6.17 -2.42
CA PRO A 88 6.62 6.69 -3.05
C PRO A 88 6.58 6.49 -4.56
N SER A 89 7.37 7.26 -5.31
CA SER A 89 7.60 6.95 -6.73
C SER A 89 8.43 5.67 -6.86
N ARG A 90 8.30 4.96 -7.99
CA ARG A 90 9.13 3.77 -8.24
C ARG A 90 10.63 4.08 -8.24
N ALA A 91 11.03 5.27 -8.71
CA ALA A 91 12.42 5.69 -8.67
C ALA A 91 12.92 5.85 -7.22
N ALA A 92 12.19 6.57 -6.37
CA ALA A 92 12.55 6.75 -4.96
C ALA A 92 12.57 5.42 -4.19
N ALA A 93 11.65 4.50 -4.49
CA ALA A 93 11.67 3.16 -3.93
C ALA A 93 12.90 2.37 -4.38
N GLY A 94 13.27 2.46 -5.66
CA GLY A 94 14.47 1.84 -6.21
C GLY A 94 15.74 2.29 -5.49
N ASP A 95 15.95 3.61 -5.36
CA ASP A 95 17.12 4.17 -4.67
C ASP A 95 17.21 3.68 -3.21
N GLN A 96 16.08 3.66 -2.49
CA GLN A 96 16.01 3.14 -1.12
C GLN A 96 16.38 1.65 -1.06
N LEU A 97 15.86 0.83 -1.97
CA LEU A 97 16.10 -0.60 -2.04
C LEU A 97 17.56 -0.91 -2.35
N HIS A 98 18.19 -0.18 -3.27
CA HIS A 98 19.62 -0.33 -3.54
C HIS A 98 20.47 -0.09 -2.29
N ALA A 99 20.18 0.98 -1.54
CA ALA A 99 20.89 1.28 -0.30
C ALA A 99 20.66 0.21 0.78
N ALA A 100 19.41 -0.24 0.96
CA ALA A 100 19.05 -1.26 1.95
C ALA A 100 19.74 -2.61 1.67
N TRP A 101 19.78 -3.06 0.41
CA TRP A 101 20.45 -4.31 0.04
C TRP A 101 21.95 -4.27 0.30
N SER A 102 22.61 -3.16 -0.02
CA SER A 102 24.05 -3.03 0.19
C SER A 102 24.48 -3.18 1.64
N ALA A 103 23.59 -2.83 2.57
CA ALA A 103 23.80 -3.07 4.00
C ALA A 103 23.42 -4.51 4.43
N LEU A 104 22.38 -5.09 3.81
CA LEU A 104 21.82 -6.39 4.17
C LEU A 104 22.68 -7.56 3.69
N LEU A 105 23.08 -7.55 2.42
CA LEU A 105 23.81 -8.65 1.76
C LEU A 105 24.87 -8.11 0.80
N PRO A 106 25.96 -7.49 1.32
CA PRO A 106 27.03 -6.94 0.50
C PRO A 106 27.73 -8.03 -0.33
N GLY A 107 28.11 -7.71 -1.56
CA GLY A 107 28.76 -8.63 -2.49
C GLY A 107 27.79 -9.53 -3.29
N HIS A 108 26.47 -9.35 -3.11
CA HIS A 108 25.45 -10.12 -3.83
C HIS A 108 24.55 -9.23 -4.69
N GLU A 109 25.14 -8.28 -5.42
CA GLU A 109 24.41 -7.30 -6.24
C GLU A 109 23.64 -7.95 -7.38
N THR A 110 24.15 -9.05 -7.95
CA THR A 110 23.45 -9.81 -8.99
C THR A 110 22.10 -10.35 -8.50
N LEU A 111 22.06 -10.85 -7.27
CA LEU A 111 20.81 -11.32 -6.66
C LEU A 111 19.83 -10.14 -6.42
N ARG A 112 20.36 -9.00 -5.97
CA ARG A 112 19.54 -7.77 -5.85
C ARG A 112 18.89 -7.41 -7.16
N GLU A 113 19.66 -7.36 -8.27
CA GLU A 113 19.12 -6.98 -9.58
C GLU A 113 18.08 -7.98 -10.07
N GLU A 114 18.26 -9.26 -9.81
CA GLU A 114 17.25 -10.27 -10.13
C GLU A 114 15.95 -10.04 -9.34
N LEU A 115 16.04 -9.86 -8.03
CA LEU A 115 14.87 -9.58 -7.19
C LEU A 115 14.16 -8.30 -7.63
N LEU A 116 14.91 -7.20 -7.83
CA LEU A 116 14.33 -5.93 -8.29
C LEU A 116 13.64 -6.07 -9.65
N ARG A 117 14.17 -6.87 -10.56
CA ARG A 117 13.53 -7.15 -11.86
C ARG A 117 12.19 -7.88 -11.66
N ARG A 118 12.12 -8.85 -10.73
CA ARG A 118 10.88 -9.55 -10.39
C ARG A 118 9.86 -8.61 -9.77
N TRP A 119 10.26 -7.80 -8.80
CA TRP A 119 9.42 -6.78 -8.17
C TRP A 119 8.98 -5.67 -9.14
N ALA A 120 9.62 -5.51 -10.29
CA ALA A 120 9.28 -4.52 -11.32
C ALA A 120 8.48 -5.09 -12.49
N GLU A 121 7.99 -6.32 -12.42
CA GLU A 121 7.20 -6.95 -13.48
C GLU A 121 5.95 -6.13 -13.83
N PRO A 122 5.59 -6.00 -15.12
CA PRO A 122 4.60 -5.03 -15.59
C PRO A 122 3.16 -5.29 -15.10
N HIS A 123 2.85 -6.52 -14.70
CA HIS A 123 1.55 -6.90 -14.15
C HIS A 123 1.38 -6.49 -12.68
N ARG A 124 2.42 -5.97 -12.03
CA ARG A 124 2.39 -5.53 -10.63
C ARG A 124 2.03 -4.07 -10.55
N ARG A 125 1.08 -3.74 -9.68
CA ARG A 125 0.66 -2.37 -9.38
C ARG A 125 0.86 -2.01 -7.93
N TYR A 126 0.42 -2.87 -7.01
CA TYR A 126 0.65 -2.73 -5.58
C TYR A 126 1.85 -3.58 -5.13
N HIS A 127 1.89 -4.87 -5.49
CA HIS A 127 2.96 -5.81 -5.10
C HIS A 127 4.23 -5.59 -5.94
N ASP A 128 4.67 -4.33 -6.03
CA ASP A 128 5.88 -3.90 -6.75
C ASP A 128 6.98 -3.40 -5.79
N THR A 129 8.05 -2.82 -6.34
CA THR A 129 9.17 -2.27 -5.57
C THR A 129 8.74 -1.28 -4.48
N ARG A 130 7.61 -0.59 -4.61
CA ARG A 130 7.10 0.36 -3.62
C ARG A 130 6.54 -0.36 -2.39
N HIS A 131 5.91 -1.52 -2.58
CA HIS A 131 5.47 -2.37 -1.49
C HIS A 131 6.67 -2.91 -0.71
N LEU A 132 7.67 -3.50 -1.39
CA LEU A 132 8.90 -3.96 -0.75
C LEU A 132 9.58 -2.83 0.06
N ALA A 133 9.75 -1.65 -0.54
CA ALA A 133 10.31 -0.50 0.16
C ALA A 133 9.47 -0.11 1.40
N SER A 134 8.13 -0.17 1.31
CA SER A 134 7.23 0.10 2.43
C SER A 134 7.35 -0.95 3.54
N CYS A 135 7.52 -2.24 3.20
CA CYS A 135 7.78 -3.30 4.20
C CYS A 135 9.09 -3.05 4.95
N LEU A 136 10.18 -2.67 4.26
CA LEU A 136 11.45 -2.36 4.93
C LEU A 136 11.34 -1.13 5.85
N VAL A 137 10.60 -0.10 5.45
CA VAL A 137 10.29 1.07 6.31
C VAL A 137 9.48 0.64 7.52
N ALA A 138 8.50 -0.24 7.34
CA ALA A 138 7.68 -0.75 8.42
C ALA A 138 8.50 -1.60 9.41
N LEU A 139 9.41 -2.47 8.94
CA LEU A 139 10.34 -3.20 9.80
C LEU A 139 11.20 -2.25 10.65
N SER A 140 11.72 -1.19 10.05
CA SER A 140 12.46 -0.16 10.80
C SER A 140 11.58 0.54 11.84
N ALA A 141 10.32 0.85 11.51
CA ALA A 141 9.37 1.46 12.46
C ALA A 141 9.00 0.53 13.62
N LEU A 142 9.02 -0.79 13.39
CA LEU A 142 8.84 -1.83 14.41
C LEU A 142 10.08 -2.05 15.26
N GLY A 143 11.23 -1.45 14.90
CA GLY A 143 12.53 -1.68 15.57
C GLY A 143 13.13 -3.04 15.25
N CYS A 144 12.78 -3.64 14.12
CA CYS A 144 13.31 -4.94 13.71
C CYS A 144 14.60 -4.78 12.92
N ASP A 145 15.72 -5.24 13.51
CA ASP A 145 17.04 -5.27 12.86
C ASP A 145 17.47 -6.71 12.47
N ASP A 146 16.58 -7.70 12.59
CA ASP A 146 16.89 -9.09 12.27
C ASP A 146 17.09 -9.27 10.76
N ARG A 147 18.31 -9.64 10.38
CA ARG A 147 18.73 -9.85 8.99
C ARG A 147 17.87 -10.87 8.26
N LEU A 148 17.40 -11.93 8.92
CA LEU A 148 16.62 -12.99 8.28
C LEU A 148 15.21 -12.50 7.98
N VAL A 149 14.62 -11.64 8.81
CA VAL A 149 13.33 -10.99 8.57
C VAL A 149 13.42 -10.04 7.38
N HIS A 150 14.50 -9.24 7.32
CA HIS A 150 14.73 -8.36 6.16
C HIS A 150 14.91 -9.15 4.87
N LEU A 151 15.67 -10.26 4.89
CA LEU A 151 15.79 -11.14 3.72
C LEU A 151 14.44 -11.75 3.33
N ALA A 152 13.66 -12.23 4.30
CA ALA A 152 12.32 -12.74 4.04
C ALA A 152 11.42 -11.68 3.39
N ALA A 153 11.50 -10.41 3.82
CA ALA A 153 10.79 -9.32 3.17
C ALA A 153 11.20 -9.11 1.70
N TRP A 154 12.47 -9.33 1.35
CA TRP A 154 12.90 -9.26 -0.05
C TRP A 154 12.34 -10.38 -0.92
N PHE A 155 12.09 -11.55 -0.33
CA PHE A 155 11.65 -12.74 -1.06
C PHE A 155 10.15 -12.98 -1.03
N HIS A 156 9.37 -12.44 -0.05
CA HIS A 156 8.01 -12.90 0.22
C HIS A 156 7.08 -12.87 -1.02
N ASP A 157 7.18 -11.84 -1.83
CA ASP A 157 6.44 -11.68 -3.09
C ASP A 157 7.36 -11.63 -4.31
N ALA A 158 8.58 -12.23 -4.24
CA ALA A 158 9.49 -12.26 -5.38
C ALA A 158 8.92 -13.03 -6.57
N VAL A 159 8.03 -13.99 -6.33
CA VAL A 159 7.14 -14.59 -7.31
C VAL A 159 5.72 -14.15 -6.99
N TYR A 160 5.05 -13.51 -7.95
CA TYR A 160 3.69 -13.01 -7.77
C TYR A 160 2.89 -13.12 -9.07
N HIS A 161 1.90 -13.99 -9.07
CA HIS A 161 0.95 -14.19 -10.16
C HIS A 161 -0.51 -14.09 -9.67
N GLY A 162 -0.71 -13.75 -8.40
CA GLY A 162 -2.01 -13.68 -7.75
C GLY A 162 -2.62 -15.07 -7.46
N VAL A 163 -1.79 -16.11 -7.29
CA VAL A 163 -2.23 -17.47 -6.97
C VAL A 163 -1.87 -17.79 -5.51
N PRO A 164 -2.81 -17.61 -4.57
CA PRO A 164 -2.56 -17.76 -3.14
C PRO A 164 -1.93 -19.12 -2.79
N ARG A 165 -1.00 -19.13 -1.85
CA ARG A 165 -0.20 -20.26 -1.36
C ARG A 165 0.79 -20.83 -2.38
N GLN A 166 0.59 -20.66 -3.68
CA GLN A 166 1.54 -21.13 -4.70
C GLN A 166 2.64 -20.08 -4.91
N ASP A 167 2.30 -18.82 -4.86
CA ASP A 167 3.26 -17.74 -5.07
C ASP A 167 4.21 -17.64 -3.88
N GLU A 168 3.73 -17.77 -2.65
CA GLU A 168 4.54 -17.80 -1.44
C GLU A 168 5.45 -19.04 -1.40
N GLU A 169 4.94 -20.21 -1.81
CA GLU A 169 5.78 -21.42 -1.90
C GLU A 169 6.90 -21.26 -2.95
N ARG A 170 6.58 -20.71 -4.13
CA ARG A 170 7.59 -20.44 -5.17
C ARG A 170 8.60 -19.39 -4.74
N SER A 171 8.15 -18.37 -4.02
CA SER A 171 9.02 -17.35 -3.42
C SER A 171 9.95 -17.94 -2.36
N ALA A 172 9.44 -18.88 -1.55
CA ALA A 172 10.25 -19.59 -0.56
C ALA A 172 11.30 -20.51 -1.21
N LEU A 173 10.93 -21.25 -2.25
CA LEU A 173 11.85 -22.08 -3.02
C LEU A 173 12.93 -21.22 -3.72
N LEU A 174 12.56 -20.04 -4.22
CA LEU A 174 13.51 -19.09 -4.78
C LEU A 174 14.51 -18.60 -3.70
N ALA A 175 14.04 -18.35 -2.48
CA ALA A 175 14.92 -17.98 -1.38
C ALA A 175 15.89 -19.14 -1.02
N GLU A 176 15.41 -20.37 -0.96
CA GLU A 176 16.24 -21.56 -0.72
C GLU A 176 17.31 -21.72 -1.81
N GLU A 177 16.95 -21.56 -3.07
CA GLU A 177 17.88 -21.66 -4.21
C GLU A 177 19.01 -20.61 -4.11
N HIS A 178 18.64 -19.34 -3.96
CA HIS A 178 19.60 -18.24 -4.04
C HIS A 178 20.42 -18.01 -2.75
N LEU A 179 19.90 -18.41 -1.60
CA LEU A 179 20.59 -18.24 -0.33
C LEU A 179 21.44 -19.46 0.08
N THR A 180 21.24 -20.61 -0.58
CA THR A 180 22.11 -21.79 -0.36
C THR A 180 23.54 -21.47 -0.80
N GLY A 181 24.50 -21.68 0.11
CA GLY A 181 25.90 -21.31 -0.08
C GLY A 181 26.24 -19.86 0.28
N VAL A 182 25.23 -19.02 0.54
CA VAL A 182 25.40 -17.64 1.03
C VAL A 182 25.17 -17.58 2.53
N LEU A 183 24.19 -18.31 3.04
CA LEU A 183 23.83 -18.40 4.45
C LEU A 183 24.02 -19.82 4.98
N GLY A 184 24.01 -19.97 6.31
CA GLY A 184 23.93 -21.26 6.97
C GLY A 184 22.61 -21.97 6.66
N ARG A 185 22.62 -23.32 6.60
CA ARG A 185 21.42 -24.11 6.28
C ARG A 185 20.22 -23.77 7.14
N GLY A 186 20.41 -23.53 8.44
CA GLY A 186 19.33 -23.16 9.36
C GLY A 186 18.74 -21.77 9.04
N GLU A 187 19.60 -20.82 8.64
CA GLU A 187 19.17 -19.47 8.26
C GLU A 187 18.37 -19.49 6.95
N VAL A 188 18.82 -20.28 5.96
CA VAL A 188 18.07 -20.47 4.69
C VAL A 188 16.68 -21.03 4.96
N ALA A 189 16.60 -22.09 5.78
CA ALA A 189 15.31 -22.70 6.15
C ALA A 189 14.40 -21.71 6.87
N GLU A 190 14.96 -20.86 7.73
CA GLU A 190 14.21 -19.85 8.46
C GLU A 190 13.68 -18.75 7.54
N VAL A 191 14.48 -18.22 6.61
CA VAL A 191 13.99 -17.26 5.60
C VAL A 191 12.84 -17.86 4.78
N ALA A 192 13.00 -19.10 4.30
CA ALA A 192 11.97 -19.77 3.53
C ALA A 192 10.68 -20.02 4.35
N ARG A 193 10.81 -20.38 5.65
CA ARG A 193 9.68 -20.52 6.57
C ARG A 193 8.92 -19.19 6.71
N LEU A 194 9.65 -18.09 6.91
CA LEU A 194 9.09 -16.76 7.04
C LEU A 194 8.34 -16.34 5.77
N VAL A 195 8.91 -16.63 4.59
CA VAL A 195 8.24 -16.36 3.31
C VAL A 195 6.93 -17.17 3.21
N ARG A 196 6.93 -18.48 3.53
CA ARG A 196 5.70 -19.30 3.52
C ARG A 196 4.65 -18.81 4.49
N LEU A 197 5.04 -18.19 5.60
CA LEU A 197 4.14 -17.65 6.63
C LEU A 197 3.25 -16.53 6.08
N THR A 198 3.70 -15.75 5.09
CA THR A 198 2.89 -14.68 4.51
C THR A 198 1.64 -15.18 3.78
N ALA A 199 1.55 -16.47 3.47
CA ALA A 199 0.34 -17.08 2.92
C ALA A 199 -0.85 -17.08 3.89
N SER A 200 -0.60 -17.12 5.20
CA SER A 200 -1.65 -17.12 6.24
C SER A 200 -1.70 -15.84 7.06
N HIS A 201 -0.61 -15.12 7.16
CA HIS A 201 -0.40 -13.97 8.05
C HIS A 201 -0.71 -14.29 9.53
N ASP A 202 -0.55 -15.54 9.94
CA ASP A 202 -0.89 -16.03 11.27
C ASP A 202 0.31 -16.70 11.95
N PRO A 203 1.29 -15.90 12.43
CA PRO A 203 2.44 -16.42 13.17
C PRO A 203 2.02 -16.99 14.53
N GLU A 204 2.76 -17.98 15.02
CA GLU A 204 2.59 -18.49 16.37
C GLU A 204 2.89 -17.40 17.42
N HIS A 205 2.39 -17.60 18.63
CA HIS A 205 2.44 -16.56 19.68
C HIS A 205 3.88 -16.15 20.07
N ASP A 206 4.82 -17.06 19.98
CA ASP A 206 6.23 -16.89 20.32
C ASP A 206 7.15 -16.73 19.09
N ASP A 207 6.56 -16.54 17.89
CA ASP A 207 7.30 -16.30 16.66
C ASP A 207 7.54 -14.81 16.44
N ASP A 208 8.52 -14.22 17.15
CA ASP A 208 8.86 -12.81 17.03
C ASP A 208 9.25 -12.41 15.60
N ARG A 209 9.96 -13.28 14.86
CA ARG A 209 10.35 -13.01 13.47
C ARG A 209 9.16 -12.97 12.54
N GLY A 210 8.28 -13.97 12.67
CA GLY A 210 7.02 -14.02 11.91
C GLY A 210 6.14 -12.82 12.22
N ALA A 211 6.03 -12.44 13.50
CA ALA A 211 5.27 -11.26 13.94
C ALA A 211 5.76 -9.98 13.25
N HIS A 212 7.08 -9.75 13.22
CA HIS A 212 7.64 -8.56 12.56
C HIS A 212 7.40 -8.56 11.06
N LEU A 213 7.60 -9.69 10.37
CA LEU A 213 7.40 -9.76 8.93
C LEU A 213 5.93 -9.53 8.55
N VAL A 214 5.02 -10.23 9.22
CA VAL A 214 3.57 -10.11 8.96
C VAL A 214 3.06 -8.71 9.26
N ASP A 215 3.46 -8.11 10.39
CA ASP A 215 3.08 -6.76 10.74
C ASP A 215 3.60 -5.73 9.73
N ALA A 216 4.82 -5.91 9.22
CA ALA A 216 5.40 -5.04 8.20
C ALA A 216 4.66 -5.16 6.85
N ASP A 217 4.35 -6.36 6.41
CA ASP A 217 3.61 -6.64 5.19
C ASP A 217 2.19 -6.06 5.25
N LEU A 218 1.47 -6.29 6.34
CA LEU A 218 0.13 -5.77 6.57
C LEU A 218 0.07 -4.29 6.97
N SER A 219 1.21 -3.59 7.08
CA SER A 219 1.26 -2.18 7.54
C SER A 219 0.41 -1.23 6.70
N ILE A 220 0.22 -1.51 5.41
CA ILE A 220 -0.62 -0.73 4.49
C ILE A 220 -2.08 -0.68 4.94
N LEU A 221 -2.59 -1.71 5.61
CA LEU A 221 -3.96 -1.74 6.10
C LEU A 221 -4.22 -0.61 7.09
N GLY A 222 -3.20 -0.24 7.89
CA GLY A 222 -3.24 0.88 8.84
C GLY A 222 -2.84 2.23 8.27
N ALA A 223 -2.66 2.36 6.96
CA ALA A 223 -2.38 3.64 6.31
C ALA A 223 -3.55 4.62 6.42
N LEU A 224 -3.27 5.91 6.23
CA LEU A 224 -4.33 6.92 6.12
C LEU A 224 -5.33 6.55 5.01
N PRO A 225 -6.61 6.92 5.15
CA PRO A 225 -7.67 6.49 4.22
C PRO A 225 -7.34 6.69 2.75
N GLY A 226 -6.74 7.82 2.39
CA GLY A 226 -6.38 8.11 1.00
C GLY A 226 -5.28 7.20 0.44
N ARG A 227 -4.26 6.87 1.25
CA ARG A 227 -3.24 5.89 0.84
C ARG A 227 -3.81 4.48 0.76
N TYR A 228 -4.69 4.12 1.69
CA TYR A 228 -5.41 2.84 1.66
C TYR A 228 -6.28 2.73 0.40
N HIS A 229 -6.98 3.80 0.01
CA HIS A 229 -7.76 3.82 -1.24
C HIS A 229 -6.88 3.61 -2.48
N VAL A 230 -5.68 4.22 -2.54
CA VAL A 230 -4.73 3.97 -3.63
C VAL A 230 -4.31 2.49 -3.66
N TYR A 231 -4.05 1.89 -2.50
CA TYR A 231 -3.75 0.47 -2.36
C TYR A 231 -4.89 -0.41 -2.90
N THR A 232 -6.14 -0.19 -2.49
CA THR A 232 -7.29 -1.01 -2.94
C THR A 232 -7.52 -0.90 -4.45
N ARG A 233 -7.35 0.31 -5.02
CA ARG A 233 -7.39 0.54 -6.47
C ARG A 233 -6.28 -0.23 -7.19
N ASP A 234 -5.05 -0.17 -6.69
CA ASP A 234 -3.90 -0.81 -7.31
C ASP A 234 -4.00 -2.35 -7.21
N VAL A 235 -4.53 -2.89 -6.11
CA VAL A 235 -4.88 -4.32 -5.99
C VAL A 235 -5.98 -4.69 -6.98
N ARG A 236 -7.08 -3.91 -7.08
CA ARG A 236 -8.13 -4.19 -8.08
C ARG A 236 -7.57 -4.24 -9.51
N TRP A 237 -6.61 -3.39 -9.81
CA TRP A 237 -5.95 -3.38 -11.11
C TRP A 237 -5.16 -4.68 -11.37
N GLU A 238 -4.43 -5.20 -10.38
CA GLU A 238 -3.70 -6.47 -10.51
C GLU A 238 -4.63 -7.66 -10.81
N TYR A 239 -5.87 -7.57 -10.38
CA TYR A 239 -6.93 -8.54 -10.63
C TYR A 239 -7.93 -8.08 -11.71
N GLU A 240 -7.52 -7.19 -12.64
CA GLU A 240 -8.42 -6.68 -13.69
C GLU A 240 -9.00 -7.76 -14.62
N HIS A 241 -8.32 -8.91 -14.70
CA HIS A 241 -8.74 -10.08 -15.44
C HIS A 241 -9.89 -10.87 -14.77
N ILE A 242 -10.19 -10.59 -13.51
CA ILE A 242 -11.29 -11.16 -12.74
C ILE A 242 -12.48 -10.19 -12.80
N ASP A 243 -13.70 -10.71 -13.05
CA ASP A 243 -14.91 -9.89 -13.04
C ASP A 243 -15.16 -9.23 -11.67
N ASP A 244 -15.93 -8.15 -11.65
CA ASP A 244 -16.13 -7.34 -10.45
C ASP A 244 -16.81 -8.12 -9.32
N ASP A 245 -17.77 -8.99 -9.60
CA ASP A 245 -18.50 -9.77 -8.59
C ASP A 245 -17.61 -10.86 -7.95
N ALA A 246 -16.84 -11.56 -8.79
CA ALA A 246 -15.88 -12.56 -8.31
C ALA A 246 -14.75 -11.89 -7.50
N PHE A 247 -14.23 -10.76 -7.96
CA PHE A 247 -13.25 -9.98 -7.21
C PHE A 247 -13.81 -9.51 -5.86
N ALA A 248 -15.01 -8.91 -5.85
CA ALA A 248 -15.65 -8.42 -4.62
C ALA A 248 -15.85 -9.56 -3.61
N THR A 249 -16.29 -10.74 -4.08
CA THR A 249 -16.47 -11.92 -3.24
C THR A 249 -15.15 -12.39 -2.63
N GLY A 250 -14.11 -12.54 -3.44
CA GLY A 250 -12.77 -12.96 -2.98
C GLY A 250 -12.15 -11.94 -2.03
N ARG A 251 -12.21 -10.66 -2.39
CA ARG A 251 -11.69 -9.57 -1.54
C ARG A 251 -12.41 -9.48 -0.21
N ALA A 252 -13.74 -9.61 -0.18
CA ALA A 252 -14.51 -9.62 1.05
C ALA A 252 -14.15 -10.82 1.95
N ALA A 253 -13.83 -11.97 1.37
CA ALA A 253 -13.37 -13.13 2.14
C ALA A 253 -12.02 -12.86 2.82
N VAL A 254 -11.06 -12.26 2.10
CA VAL A 254 -9.76 -11.84 2.67
C VAL A 254 -9.95 -10.83 3.79
N LEU A 255 -10.77 -9.80 3.58
CA LEU A 255 -11.02 -8.77 4.60
C LEU A 255 -11.67 -9.37 5.87
N ARG A 256 -12.63 -10.29 5.72
CA ARG A 256 -13.24 -10.97 6.87
C ARG A 256 -12.24 -11.84 7.62
N HIS A 257 -11.37 -12.54 6.90
CA HIS A 257 -10.30 -13.32 7.52
C HIS A 257 -9.38 -12.42 8.35
N LEU A 258 -8.86 -11.33 7.78
CA LEU A 258 -7.97 -10.40 8.47
C LEU A 258 -8.66 -9.71 9.67
N LEU A 259 -9.94 -9.33 9.54
CA LEU A 259 -10.70 -8.73 10.63
C LEU A 259 -10.97 -9.73 11.78
N ALA A 260 -10.96 -11.04 11.50
CA ALA A 260 -11.13 -12.08 12.51
C ALA A 260 -9.84 -12.38 13.29
N LEU A 261 -8.67 -11.96 12.80
CA LEU A 261 -7.42 -12.08 13.55
C LEU A 261 -7.44 -11.16 14.78
N ASP A 262 -7.16 -11.72 15.94
CA ASP A 262 -7.11 -10.99 17.21
C ASP A 262 -5.93 -11.43 18.08
N PRO A 263 -4.86 -10.63 18.18
CA PRO A 263 -4.68 -9.33 17.51
C PRO A 263 -4.37 -9.44 16.01
N LEU A 264 -4.75 -8.42 15.23
CA LEU A 264 -4.39 -8.32 13.79
C LEU A 264 -2.88 -8.12 13.62
N TYR A 265 -2.30 -7.19 14.40
CA TYR A 265 -0.85 -6.98 14.46
C TYR A 265 -0.30 -7.68 15.70
N ARG A 266 0.74 -8.45 15.51
CA ARG A 266 1.31 -9.31 16.55
C ARG A 266 2.30 -8.58 17.45
N THR A 267 2.97 -7.55 16.94
CA THR A 267 3.88 -6.73 17.74
C THR A 267 3.10 -5.62 18.47
N PRO A 268 3.49 -5.26 19.71
CA PRO A 268 2.87 -4.13 20.41
C PRO A 268 2.98 -2.81 19.66
N ILE A 269 4.10 -2.59 18.97
CA ILE A 269 4.36 -1.37 18.18
C ILE A 269 3.43 -1.35 16.95
N GLY A 270 3.32 -2.44 16.22
CA GLY A 270 2.41 -2.55 15.05
C GLY A 270 0.95 -2.33 15.45
N ALA A 271 0.50 -2.94 16.52
CA ALA A 271 -0.83 -2.73 17.07
C ALA A 271 -1.11 -1.25 17.43
N GLN A 272 -0.12 -0.59 18.05
CA GLN A 272 -0.21 0.85 18.38
C GLN A 272 -0.23 1.75 17.14
N LEU A 273 0.67 1.49 16.18
CA LEU A 273 0.81 2.32 14.97
C LEU A 273 -0.37 2.17 14.01
N TRP A 274 -0.84 0.95 13.78
CA TRP A 274 -1.72 0.63 12.67
C TRP A 274 -3.07 0.02 13.07
N GLY A 275 -3.19 -0.60 14.22
CA GLY A 275 -4.33 -1.47 14.58
C GLY A 275 -5.70 -0.81 14.44
N ARG A 276 -5.88 0.38 15.00
CA ARG A 276 -7.16 1.11 14.94
C ARG A 276 -7.53 1.49 13.51
N GLN A 277 -6.57 2.07 12.77
CA GLN A 277 -6.83 2.55 11.41
C GLN A 277 -7.06 1.38 10.45
N ALA A 278 -6.34 0.28 10.59
CA ALA A 278 -6.51 -0.91 9.77
C ALA A 278 -7.93 -1.49 9.89
N ARG A 279 -8.43 -1.65 11.12
CA ARG A 279 -9.81 -2.12 11.35
C ARG A 279 -10.84 -1.17 10.72
N ALA A 280 -10.66 0.15 10.83
CA ALA A 280 -11.54 1.14 10.23
C ALA A 280 -11.52 1.07 8.69
N ASN A 281 -10.33 1.00 8.08
CA ASN A 281 -10.17 0.91 6.63
C ASN A 281 -10.82 -0.36 6.09
N MET A 282 -10.51 -1.52 6.67
CA MET A 282 -11.05 -2.81 6.22
C MET A 282 -12.57 -2.90 6.39
N ALA A 283 -13.11 -2.37 7.49
CA ALA A 283 -14.57 -2.35 7.71
C ALA A 283 -15.26 -1.46 6.67
N ALA A 284 -14.70 -0.30 6.35
CA ALA A 284 -15.24 0.59 5.32
C ALA A 284 -15.20 -0.05 3.92
N GLU A 285 -14.07 -0.68 3.55
CA GLU A 285 -13.96 -1.40 2.28
C GLU A 285 -14.95 -2.55 2.20
N LEU A 286 -15.07 -3.37 3.26
CA LEU A 286 -16.00 -4.49 3.30
C LEU A 286 -17.47 -4.04 3.14
N ALA A 287 -17.84 -2.92 3.76
CA ALA A 287 -19.17 -2.33 3.60
C ALA A 287 -19.41 -1.89 2.15
N ALA A 288 -18.42 -1.27 1.50
CA ALA A 288 -18.52 -0.83 0.10
C ALA A 288 -18.61 -1.99 -0.91
N LEU A 289 -18.01 -3.16 -0.61
CA LEU A 289 -18.11 -4.36 -1.45
C LEU A 289 -19.45 -5.11 -1.29
N SER A 290 -20.22 -4.78 -0.27
CA SER A 290 -21.47 -5.48 0.06
C SER A 290 -22.74 -4.69 -0.36
N GLY A 291 -22.60 -3.46 -0.86
CA GLY A 291 -23.69 -2.56 -1.32
C GLY A 291 -23.72 -2.46 -2.81
#